data_085b46eeff457513e1c6f09c668f55ae
#
_entry.id   085b46eeff457513e1c6f09c668f55ae
#
_cell.length_a   1.000
_cell.length_b   1.000
_cell.length_c   1.000
_cell.angle_alpha   90.00
_cell.angle_beta   90.00
_cell.angle_gamma   90.00
#
_symmetry.space_group_name_H-M   'P 1'
#
loop_
_entity.id
_entity.type
_entity.pdbx_description
1 polymer ?
#
loop_
_entity_poly.entity_id
_entity_poly.type
_entity_poly.pdbx_seq_one_letter_code
_entity_poly.pdbx_strand_id
1 'polypeptide(L)'
;MFTGLIEDIGTLRELRIGGAQAQLSVNTGLPMTELTLGESIAVNGVCLTVTSFGDGSFTADVSPETLDCTSLGRLSRGARVNLERALRFSDRLGGHLVSGHV
;
A
#
# COMPACT_ATOMS: atom_id res chain seq x y z
N MET A 1 -3.86 7.74 8.55
CA MET A 1 -2.91 8.84 8.47
C MET A 1 -1.54 8.35 8.06
N PHE A 2 -0.89 9.08 7.18
CA PHE A 2 0.46 8.74 6.75
C PHE A 2 1.45 9.77 7.27
N THR A 3 2.66 9.32 7.57
CA THR A 3 3.69 10.20 8.12
C THR A 3 4.69 10.68 7.08
N GLY A 4 4.66 10.10 5.90
CA GLY A 4 5.67 10.33 4.88
C GLY A 4 6.92 9.48 5.06
N LEU A 5 6.92 8.58 6.05
CA LEU A 5 8.07 7.72 6.29
C LEU A 5 7.90 6.42 5.52
N ILE A 6 8.88 6.11 4.68
CA ILE A 6 8.85 4.90 3.88
C ILE A 6 9.19 3.71 4.77
N GLU A 7 8.32 2.71 4.80
CA GLU A 7 8.54 1.52 5.62
C GLU A 7 9.17 0.38 4.84
N ASP A 8 8.99 0.36 3.54
CA ASP A 8 9.54 -0.69 2.70
C ASP A 8 9.64 -0.19 1.27
N ILE A 9 10.51 -0.82 0.51
CA ILE A 9 10.57 -0.59 -0.92
C ILE A 9 10.14 -1.89 -1.57
N GLY A 10 8.98 -1.87 -2.19
CA GLY A 10 8.43 -3.04 -2.86
C GLY A 10 8.76 -3.03 -4.34
N THR A 11 8.31 -4.05 -5.02
CA THR A 11 8.51 -4.19 -6.45
C THR A 11 7.16 -4.48 -7.10
N LEU A 12 6.84 -3.73 -8.14
CA LEU A 12 5.59 -3.94 -8.85
C LEU A 12 5.60 -5.31 -9.50
N ARG A 13 4.66 -6.15 -9.10
CA ARG A 13 4.52 -7.48 -9.65
C ARG A 13 3.66 -7.47 -10.88
N GLU A 14 2.56 -6.73 -10.82
CA GLU A 14 1.61 -6.70 -11.91
C GLU A 14 0.69 -5.49 -11.77
N LEU A 15 0.35 -4.88 -12.91
CA LEU A 15 -0.70 -3.89 -12.98
C LEU A 15 -1.70 -4.42 -13.98
N ARG A 16 -2.87 -4.81 -13.50
CA ARG A 16 -3.91 -5.39 -14.34
C ARG A 16 -5.00 -4.36 -14.53
N ILE A 17 -5.24 -3.97 -15.77
CA ILE A 17 -6.27 -3.01 -16.11
C ILE A 17 -7.40 -3.73 -16.82
N GLY A 18 -8.61 -3.58 -16.30
CA GLY A 18 -9.77 -4.21 -16.92
C GLY A 18 -11.06 -3.70 -16.31
N GLY A 19 -12.07 -3.48 -17.15
CA GLY A 19 -13.36 -3.04 -16.67
C GLY A 19 -13.29 -1.67 -15.99
N ALA A 20 -14.02 -1.53 -14.91
CA ALA A 20 -14.15 -0.27 -14.20
C ALA A 20 -13.02 -0.04 -13.20
N GLN A 21 -12.18 -1.05 -12.96
CA GLN A 21 -11.14 -0.97 -11.94
C GLN A 21 -9.84 -1.55 -12.45
N ALA A 22 -8.75 -1.08 -11.89
CA ALA A 22 -7.45 -1.70 -12.09
C ALA A 22 -7.00 -2.31 -10.79
N GLN A 23 -6.09 -3.28 -10.85
CA GLN A 23 -5.50 -3.90 -9.66
C GLN A 23 -4.00 -3.83 -9.76
N LEU A 24 -3.39 -3.43 -8.66
CA LEU A 24 -1.95 -3.32 -8.54
C LEU A 24 -1.48 -4.39 -7.56
N SER A 25 -0.52 -5.22 -7.97
CA SER A 25 0.07 -6.21 -7.07
C SER A 25 1.53 -5.87 -6.84
N VAL A 26 1.94 -5.87 -5.59
CA VAL A 26 3.27 -5.43 -5.18
C VAL A 26 3.92 -6.49 -4.30
N ASN A 27 5.13 -6.88 -4.65
CA ASN A 27 5.94 -7.73 -3.77
C ASN A 27 6.53 -6.84 -2.68
N THR A 28 6.48 -7.31 -1.46
CA THR A 28 6.89 -6.51 -0.31
C THR A 28 7.56 -7.35 0.75
N GLY A 29 8.44 -6.71 1.53
CA GLY A 29 9.02 -7.34 2.70
C GLY A 29 8.24 -7.08 3.98
N LEU A 30 7.11 -6.38 3.88
CA LEU A 30 6.27 -6.16 5.05
C LEU A 30 5.74 -7.50 5.58
N PRO A 31 5.68 -7.68 6.90
CA PRO A 31 5.20 -8.96 7.46
C PRO A 31 3.73 -9.20 7.09
N MET A 32 3.46 -10.34 6.48
CA MET A 32 2.08 -10.68 6.11
C MET A 32 1.17 -10.77 7.33
N THR A 33 1.73 -11.13 8.48
CA THR A 33 0.94 -11.23 9.71
C THR A 33 0.44 -9.88 10.21
N GLU A 34 1.03 -8.80 9.73
CA GLU A 34 0.63 -7.45 10.13
C GLU A 34 -0.31 -6.79 9.13
N LEU A 35 -0.48 -7.38 7.97
CA LEU A 35 -1.37 -6.80 6.97
C LEU A 35 -2.82 -7.14 7.28
N THR A 36 -3.71 -6.25 6.93
CA THR A 36 -5.14 -6.42 7.17
C THR A 36 -5.90 -6.07 5.89
N LEU A 37 -6.88 -6.86 5.55
CA LEU A 37 -7.74 -6.53 4.42
C LEU A 37 -8.44 -5.21 4.69
N GLY A 38 -8.49 -4.36 3.69
CA GLY A 38 -9.12 -3.06 3.81
C GLY A 38 -8.21 -1.96 4.36
N GLU A 39 -6.99 -2.30 4.80
CA GLU A 39 -6.10 -1.24 5.27
C GLU A 39 -5.61 -0.40 4.10
N SER A 40 -5.16 0.80 4.41
CA SER A 40 -4.60 1.70 3.42
C SER A 40 -3.09 1.59 3.41
N ILE A 41 -2.52 1.49 2.21
CA ILE A 41 -1.07 1.54 2.02
C ILE A 41 -0.80 2.59 0.96
N ALA A 42 0.14 3.49 1.24
CA ALA A 42 0.55 4.46 0.24
C ALA A 42 1.63 3.83 -0.63
N VAL A 43 1.39 3.79 -1.93
CA VAL A 43 2.33 3.28 -2.92
C VAL A 43 2.81 4.49 -3.70
N ASN A 44 4.08 4.84 -3.56
CA ASN A 44 4.65 6.06 -4.11
C ASN A 44 3.81 7.29 -3.73
N GLY A 45 3.31 7.30 -2.50
CA GLY A 45 2.52 8.40 -2.00
C GLY A 45 1.04 8.37 -2.35
N VAL A 46 0.60 7.38 -3.12
CA VAL A 46 -0.81 7.25 -3.50
C VAL A 46 -1.49 6.25 -2.58
N CYS A 47 -2.51 6.67 -1.87
CA CYS A 47 -3.21 5.84 -0.90
C CYS A 47 -4.09 4.82 -1.62
N LEU A 48 -3.84 3.55 -1.38
CA LEU A 48 -4.60 2.46 -1.96
C LEU A 48 -5.14 1.55 -0.86
N THR A 49 -6.21 0.84 -1.17
CA THR A 49 -6.84 -0.07 -0.23
C THR A 49 -6.47 -1.52 -0.57
N VAL A 50 -5.97 -2.25 0.42
CA VAL A 50 -5.55 -3.64 0.24
C VAL A 50 -6.77 -4.53 0.10
N THR A 51 -6.85 -5.27 -1.00
CA THR A 51 -7.96 -6.18 -1.26
C THR A 51 -7.58 -7.64 -1.05
N SER A 52 -6.29 -7.96 -1.14
CA SER A 52 -5.81 -9.29 -0.82
C SER A 52 -4.32 -9.23 -0.54
N PHE A 53 -3.79 -10.22 0.16
CA PHE A 53 -2.36 -10.33 0.41
C PHE A 53 -2.00 -11.78 0.73
N GLY A 54 -0.72 -12.09 0.56
CA GLY A 54 -0.19 -13.40 0.85
C GLY A 54 1.08 -13.65 0.05
N ASP A 55 1.88 -14.59 0.51
CA ASP A 55 3.09 -15.00 -0.20
C ASP A 55 4.04 -13.85 -0.53
N GLY A 56 4.15 -12.91 0.38
CA GLY A 56 5.09 -11.80 0.22
C GLY A 56 4.62 -10.72 -0.73
N SER A 57 3.32 -10.64 -1.00
CA SER A 57 2.78 -9.60 -1.86
C SER A 57 1.41 -9.16 -1.38
N PHE A 58 0.97 -8.00 -1.87
CA PHE A 58 -0.42 -7.57 -1.65
C PHE A 58 -0.98 -7.03 -2.95
N THR A 59 -2.31 -7.01 -3.02
CA THR A 59 -3.02 -6.48 -4.16
C THR A 59 -3.94 -5.36 -3.67
N ALA A 60 -4.03 -4.31 -4.45
CA ALA A 60 -4.88 -3.18 -4.14
C ALA A 60 -5.62 -2.73 -5.38
N ASP A 61 -6.84 -2.24 -5.19
CA ASP A 61 -7.62 -1.69 -6.29
C ASP A 61 -7.20 -0.26 -6.55
N VAL A 62 -7.17 0.12 -7.83
CA VAL A 62 -6.84 1.47 -8.24
C VAL A 62 -7.87 1.92 -9.26
N SER A 63 -8.46 3.09 -9.05
CA SER A 63 -9.40 3.62 -10.01
C SER A 63 -8.67 4.08 -11.28
N PRO A 64 -9.34 4.04 -12.44
CA PRO A 64 -8.71 4.54 -13.67
C PRO A 64 -8.29 6.00 -13.55
N GLU A 65 -9.06 6.79 -12.82
CA GLU A 65 -8.75 8.19 -12.61
C GLU A 65 -7.43 8.35 -11.85
N THR A 66 -7.23 7.53 -10.82
CA THR A 66 -5.98 7.54 -10.06
C THR A 66 -4.81 7.14 -10.94
N LEU A 67 -4.98 6.16 -11.82
CA LEU A 67 -3.92 5.78 -12.73
C LEU A 67 -3.56 6.92 -13.68
N ASP A 68 -4.56 7.66 -14.14
CA ASP A 68 -4.31 8.77 -15.07
C ASP A 68 -3.64 9.95 -14.39
N CYS A 69 -3.95 10.17 -13.12
CA CYS A 69 -3.50 11.38 -12.41
C CYS A 69 -2.23 11.18 -11.62
N THR A 70 -1.72 9.94 -11.54
CA THR A 70 -0.54 9.65 -10.72
C THR A 70 0.52 8.91 -11.52
N SER A 71 1.70 8.75 -10.94
CA SER A 71 2.78 8.00 -11.58
C SER A 71 2.50 6.52 -11.66
N LEU A 72 1.49 6.02 -10.95
CA LEU A 72 1.21 4.58 -10.91
C LEU A 72 0.90 4.02 -12.29
N GLY A 73 0.23 4.79 -13.13
CA GLY A 73 -0.13 4.33 -14.47
C GLY A 73 1.04 4.17 -15.41
N ARG A 74 2.21 4.68 -15.03
CA ARG A 74 3.41 4.60 -15.86
C ARG A 74 4.37 3.52 -15.41
N LEU A 75 4.04 2.81 -14.33
CA LEU A 75 4.94 1.82 -13.79
C LEU A 75 4.95 0.57 -14.65
N SER A 76 6.11 -0.05 -14.76
CA SER A 76 6.27 -1.31 -15.46
C SER A 76 6.54 -2.41 -14.43
N ARG A 77 6.28 -3.64 -14.81
CA ARG A 77 6.61 -4.78 -13.96
C ARG A 77 8.09 -4.70 -13.56
N GLY A 78 8.35 -4.91 -12.29
CA GLY A 78 9.70 -4.83 -11.74
C GLY A 78 10.09 -3.46 -11.24
N ALA A 79 9.26 -2.44 -11.45
CA ALA A 79 9.54 -1.11 -10.93
C ALA A 79 9.51 -1.12 -9.41
N ARG A 80 10.42 -0.39 -8.80
CA ARG A 80 10.43 -0.24 -7.35
C ARG A 80 9.43 0.81 -6.94
N VAL A 81 8.76 0.57 -5.82
CA VAL A 81 7.77 1.49 -5.29
C VAL A 81 8.01 1.68 -3.80
N ASN A 82 7.81 2.89 -3.34
CA ASN A 82 7.90 3.19 -1.92
C ASN A 82 6.58 2.83 -1.25
N LEU A 83 6.67 2.16 -0.11
CA LEU A 83 5.49 1.71 0.61
C LEU A 83 5.45 2.32 1.99
N GLU A 84 4.29 2.82 2.37
CA GLU A 84 4.06 3.32 3.71
C GLU A 84 2.67 2.87 4.15
N ARG A 85 2.58 2.27 5.33
CA ARG A 85 1.29 1.86 5.88
C ARG A 85 0.69 3.02 6.66
N ALA A 86 -0.63 3.08 6.69
CA ALA A 86 -1.30 4.10 7.50
C ALA A 86 -1.02 3.86 8.98
N LEU A 87 -0.92 4.93 9.75
CA LEU A 87 -0.76 4.82 11.18
C LEU A 87 -2.00 4.18 11.78
N ARG A 88 -1.78 3.21 12.63
CA ARG A 88 -2.84 2.63 13.44
C ARG A 88 -2.60 3.11 14.84
N PHE A 89 -3.63 3.68 15.42
CA PHE A 89 -3.48 4.34 16.69
C PHE A 89 -2.84 3.45 17.73
N SER A 90 -3.19 2.21 17.78
CA SER A 90 -2.67 1.28 18.78
C SER A 90 -1.32 0.68 18.47
N ASP A 91 -0.92 0.66 17.19
CA ASP A 91 0.28 -0.05 16.79
C ASP A 91 1.42 0.82 16.35
N ARG A 92 1.13 1.81 15.56
CA ARG A 92 2.14 2.48 14.79
C ARG A 92 2.74 3.68 15.48
N LEU A 93 2.13 4.13 16.54
CA LEU A 93 2.64 5.23 17.33
C LEU A 93 3.51 4.77 18.48
N GLY A 94 3.86 3.50 18.50
CA GLY A 94 4.77 2.98 19.51
C GLY A 94 4.15 2.74 20.86
N GLY A 95 2.86 2.65 20.93
CA GLY A 95 2.17 2.28 22.16
C GLY A 95 2.13 3.33 23.23
N HIS A 96 3.29 3.81 23.65
CA HIS A 96 3.33 4.73 24.76
C HIS A 96 2.58 6.03 24.47
N LEU A 97 2.59 6.45 23.25
CA LEU A 97 1.91 7.67 22.90
C LEU A 97 0.42 7.49 22.96
N VAL A 98 -0.03 6.33 22.58
CA VAL A 98 -1.44 6.08 22.54
C VAL A 98 -2.00 5.83 23.91
N SER A 99 -1.28 5.07 24.70
CA SER A 99 -1.78 4.66 25.98
C SER A 99 -2.00 5.81 26.93
N GLY A 100 -1.35 6.90 26.70
CA GLY A 100 -1.46 8.02 27.60
C GLY A 100 -2.57 8.97 27.27
N HIS A 101 -3.15 8.79 26.10
CA HIS A 101 -3.93 9.89 25.69
C HIS A 101 -5.15 9.63 25.10
N VAL A 102 -5.50 8.48 25.07
CA VAL A 102 -6.76 8.33 24.47
C VAL A 102 -7.66 7.52 25.25
#